data_cbdaa3bff662758abc281fcbda8de42e
#
_entry.id   cbdaa3bff662758abc281fcbda8de42e
#
_cell.length_a   1.000
_cell.length_b   1.000
_cell.length_c   1.000
_cell.angle_alpha   90.00
_cell.angle_beta   90.00
_cell.angle_gamma   90.00
#
_symmetry.space_group_name_H-M   'P 1'
#
loop_
_entity.id
_entity.type
_entity.pdbx_description
1 polymer ?
#
loop_
_entity_poly.entity_id
_entity_poly.type
_entity_poly.pdbx_seq_one_letter_code
_entity_poly.pdbx_strand_id
1 'polypeptide(L)'
;HAEGFIHRDVTPDNIYITKDGMVKLLDFGSARYSIGDKSKSLDVILKVGYAPKEQYIRRSRQGPFTDVYSCAACFYAAITGFLPPEALERLEHDELVPISQCGIDIPEYLDKAILKGLAVQPEDRFQNAQEFLDAIESQQVVEVPVPGAVAVAPAPEKKKAKPALIAAVAAAVVVAVGIGIAIGGGGRTTVDADGETVQLMQAEVPSITIAGQEYSTDLTELDLSNQGLTNTEIQDLHYMVNLTKLNLENNPDLTDLSPLEELPNLTSLTFGHFGLTNLDALSGLTGLNTLNVKANLPLNDIGALKNLTSLHTLVIDRADGNAPGPAVKDLSSLSNLVNLEKMTFNVAEISSFDWAKNLVNLKTLECYSMDATFTDLDALSALTNLQTLRLPDRVYGYTELYDIQGLSNLTELISLEIPVGVEDLAPLANLTSLESLTISGGISVTGEFTSLEPLKNLTNLTSLFLSMNGHESQSIDLSPLASLTNLQSLTIQARDFEYDPVVPSLVNLSALSNLTNLQNLDLTVSDVVDISPLRNLTNLQSVTISEYGSQKITDWSPVEHVPNVTKS
;
A
#
# COMPACT_ATOMS: atom_id res chain seq x y z
N HIS A 1 -22.12 31.15 3.46
CA HIS A 1 -23.58 31.00 3.25
C HIS A 1 -24.23 32.31 2.74
N ALA A 2 -23.78 33.47 3.19
CA ALA A 2 -24.34 34.76 2.74
C ALA A 2 -24.26 34.95 1.21
N GLU A 3 -23.20 34.45 0.58
CA GLU A 3 -22.98 34.50 -0.88
C GLU A 3 -23.58 33.27 -1.62
N GLY A 4 -24.39 32.47 -0.96
CA GLY A 4 -25.09 31.33 -1.55
C GLY A 4 -24.24 30.07 -1.73
N PHE A 5 -23.06 29.98 -1.12
CA PHE A 5 -22.21 28.78 -1.15
C PHE A 5 -22.39 27.93 0.11
N ILE A 6 -22.28 26.62 -0.07
CA ILE A 6 -22.07 25.62 0.99
C ILE A 6 -20.70 24.99 0.79
N HIS A 7 -19.98 24.77 1.88
CA HIS A 7 -18.59 24.24 1.85
C HIS A 7 -18.54 22.74 1.61
N ARG A 8 -19.37 21.98 2.32
CA ARG A 8 -19.55 20.53 2.23
C ARG A 8 -18.39 19.68 2.76
N ASP A 9 -17.34 20.31 3.24
CA ASP A 9 -16.18 19.65 3.84
C ASP A 9 -15.62 20.49 5.01
N VAL A 10 -16.50 20.81 5.97
CA VAL A 10 -16.11 21.50 7.20
C VAL A 10 -15.57 20.44 8.18
N THR A 11 -14.26 20.33 8.24
CA THR A 11 -13.53 19.41 9.14
C THR A 11 -12.37 20.14 9.81
N PRO A 12 -11.81 19.62 10.90
CA PRO A 12 -10.65 20.24 11.54
C PRO A 12 -9.46 20.46 10.59
N ASP A 13 -9.25 19.60 9.61
CA ASP A 13 -8.18 19.73 8.61
C ASP A 13 -8.34 20.99 7.74
N ASN A 14 -9.58 21.43 7.54
CA ASN A 14 -9.93 22.60 6.71
C ASN A 14 -10.13 23.87 7.55
N ILE A 15 -9.95 23.83 8.87
CA ILE A 15 -10.07 24.97 9.77
C ILE A 15 -8.67 25.45 10.17
N TYR A 16 -8.26 26.62 9.68
CA TYR A 16 -6.98 27.22 10.01
C TYR A 16 -7.14 28.40 10.96
N ILE A 17 -6.38 28.40 12.05
CA ILE A 17 -6.34 29.50 13.02
C ILE A 17 -5.01 30.23 12.85
N THR A 18 -5.08 31.52 12.52
CA THR A 18 -3.90 32.37 12.38
C THR A 18 -3.30 32.72 13.74
N LYS A 19 -2.04 33.19 13.79
CA LYS A 19 -1.35 33.55 15.04
C LYS A 19 -2.04 34.69 15.82
N ASP A 20 -2.84 35.47 15.16
CA ASP A 20 -3.67 36.55 15.73
C ASP A 20 -5.09 36.10 16.08
N GLY A 21 -5.34 34.78 16.04
CA GLY A 21 -6.60 34.15 16.45
C GLY A 21 -7.73 34.24 15.41
N MET A 22 -7.45 34.67 14.17
CA MET A 22 -8.46 34.67 13.11
C MET A 22 -8.66 33.24 12.56
N VAL A 23 -9.92 32.80 12.50
CA VAL A 23 -10.30 31.52 11.91
C VAL A 23 -10.52 31.66 10.41
N LYS A 24 -9.92 30.78 9.63
CA LYS A 24 -10.10 30.69 8.17
C LYS A 24 -10.51 29.27 7.80
N LEU A 25 -11.52 29.16 6.96
CA LEU A 25 -11.91 27.91 6.35
C LEU A 25 -11.13 27.75 5.03
N LEU A 26 -10.48 26.59 4.86
CA LEU A 26 -9.63 26.24 3.72
C LEU A 26 -10.36 25.24 2.82
N ASP A 27 -9.81 25.01 1.63
CA ASP A 27 -10.21 23.99 0.66
C ASP A 27 -11.70 24.03 0.25
N PHE A 28 -12.03 24.98 -0.61
CA PHE A 28 -13.34 25.09 -1.25
C PHE A 28 -13.53 24.14 -2.45
N GLY A 29 -12.70 23.12 -2.61
CA GLY A 29 -12.79 22.14 -3.71
C GLY A 29 -14.13 21.40 -3.78
N SER A 30 -14.77 21.19 -2.62
CA SER A 30 -16.08 20.57 -2.49
C SER A 30 -17.26 21.56 -2.49
N ALA A 31 -17.00 22.88 -2.50
CA ALA A 31 -18.03 23.93 -2.35
C ALA A 31 -18.98 23.99 -3.55
N ARG A 32 -20.26 24.27 -3.29
CA ARG A 32 -21.32 24.44 -4.31
C ARG A 32 -22.27 25.57 -4.00
N TYR A 33 -22.94 26.07 -5.05
CA TYR A 33 -24.08 26.94 -4.90
C TYR A 33 -25.28 26.20 -4.27
N SER A 34 -25.88 26.77 -3.26
CA SER A 34 -27.04 26.21 -2.55
C SER A 34 -28.34 26.20 -3.35
N ILE A 35 -28.37 26.87 -4.53
CA ILE A 35 -29.56 27.03 -5.36
C ILE A 35 -29.26 26.61 -6.80
N GLY A 36 -29.85 25.48 -7.23
CA GLY A 36 -30.19 25.28 -8.65
C GLY A 36 -29.23 24.48 -9.53
N ASP A 37 -28.19 23.83 -9.03
CA ASP A 37 -27.28 23.10 -9.91
C ASP A 37 -27.57 21.59 -10.02
N LYS A 38 -27.88 21.16 -11.26
CA LYS A 38 -28.02 19.76 -11.66
C LYS A 38 -26.68 19.19 -12.16
N SER A 39 -25.56 19.69 -11.70
CA SER A 39 -24.26 19.21 -12.17
C SER A 39 -23.92 17.82 -11.59
N LYS A 40 -23.28 17.00 -12.45
CA LYS A 40 -22.84 15.64 -12.14
C LYS A 40 -21.97 15.64 -10.89
N SER A 41 -22.22 14.68 -10.00
CA SER A 41 -21.44 14.43 -8.80
C SER A 41 -19.97 14.17 -9.17
N LEU A 42 -19.08 15.08 -8.76
CA LEU A 42 -17.72 14.67 -8.44
C LEU A 42 -17.82 13.83 -7.16
N ASP A 43 -17.14 12.69 -7.11
CA ASP A 43 -17.09 11.84 -5.92
C ASP A 43 -16.43 12.65 -4.79
N VAL A 44 -17.25 13.10 -3.85
CA VAL A 44 -16.76 13.79 -2.65
C VAL A 44 -16.35 12.67 -1.69
N ILE A 45 -15.08 12.66 -1.28
CA ILE A 45 -14.64 11.81 -0.19
C ILE A 45 -15.31 12.31 1.08
N LEU A 46 -16.22 11.51 1.62
CA LEU A 46 -16.97 11.87 2.83
C LEU A 46 -16.11 11.57 4.05
N LYS A 47 -16.03 12.53 4.98
CA LYS A 47 -15.33 12.36 6.25
C LYS A 47 -16.30 11.77 7.27
N VAL A 48 -16.07 10.52 7.68
CA VAL A 48 -16.87 9.80 8.69
C VAL A 48 -16.97 10.63 9.98
N GLY A 49 -18.15 10.65 10.59
CA GLY A 49 -18.45 11.44 11.79
C GLY A 49 -18.70 12.93 11.53
N TYR A 50 -18.09 13.53 10.51
CA TYR A 50 -18.31 14.95 10.14
C TYR A 50 -19.37 15.14 9.05
N ALA A 51 -19.54 14.15 8.18
CA ALA A 51 -20.47 14.21 7.06
C ALA A 51 -21.90 13.89 7.51
N PRO A 52 -22.92 14.75 7.25
CA PRO A 52 -24.30 14.45 7.53
C PRO A 52 -24.92 13.52 6.50
N LYS A 53 -26.04 12.85 6.87
CA LYS A 53 -26.70 11.83 6.05
C LYS A 53 -27.00 12.25 4.61
N GLU A 54 -27.35 13.52 4.38
CA GLU A 54 -27.68 14.02 3.04
C GLU A 54 -26.47 14.10 2.10
N GLN A 55 -25.25 13.92 2.59
CA GLN A 55 -24.07 13.79 1.75
C GLN A 55 -23.87 12.35 1.26
N TYR A 56 -24.29 11.35 2.02
CA TYR A 56 -24.25 9.93 1.64
C TYR A 56 -25.36 9.53 0.67
N ILE A 57 -26.54 10.19 0.76
CA ILE A 57 -27.71 9.79 -0.02
C ILE A 57 -27.72 10.52 -1.36
N ARG A 58 -27.53 9.76 -2.46
CA ARG A 58 -27.67 10.29 -3.83
C ARG A 58 -29.05 10.96 -3.99
N ARG A 59 -29.09 12.19 -4.48
CA ARG A 59 -30.29 13.04 -4.69
C ARG A 59 -30.88 13.65 -3.43
N SER A 60 -30.24 13.55 -2.27
CA SER A 60 -30.66 14.32 -1.11
C SER A 60 -30.35 15.80 -1.31
N ARG A 61 -31.24 16.67 -0.78
CA ARG A 61 -31.04 18.10 -0.84
C ARG A 61 -29.97 18.49 0.19
N GLN A 62 -28.94 19.17 -0.26
CA GLN A 62 -27.91 19.77 0.58
C GLN A 62 -28.13 21.28 0.66
N GLY A 63 -27.74 21.89 1.76
CA GLY A 63 -27.93 23.31 2.02
C GLY A 63 -26.99 23.79 3.13
N PRO A 64 -27.11 25.06 3.59
CA PRO A 64 -26.29 25.56 4.68
C PRO A 64 -26.36 24.74 5.97
N PHE A 65 -27.47 24.05 6.22
CA PHE A 65 -27.64 23.09 7.32
C PHE A 65 -26.70 21.88 7.24
N THR A 66 -26.14 21.57 6.06
CA THR A 66 -25.13 20.54 5.86
C THR A 66 -23.82 20.94 6.54
N ASP A 67 -23.37 22.16 6.32
CA ASP A 67 -22.16 22.70 6.97
C ASP A 67 -22.37 22.93 8.47
N VAL A 68 -23.60 23.22 8.92
CA VAL A 68 -23.95 23.31 10.35
C VAL A 68 -23.69 22.00 11.06
N TYR A 69 -24.10 20.86 10.47
CA TYR A 69 -23.83 19.54 11.06
C TYR A 69 -22.32 19.32 11.21
N SER A 70 -21.57 19.50 10.13
CA SER A 70 -20.13 19.29 10.12
C SER A 70 -19.41 20.21 11.13
N CYS A 71 -19.85 21.48 11.25
CA CYS A 71 -19.34 22.40 12.24
C CYS A 71 -19.66 21.96 13.67
N ALA A 72 -20.89 21.49 13.93
CA ALA A 72 -21.28 20.97 15.23
C ALA A 72 -20.51 19.68 15.60
N ALA A 73 -20.20 18.83 14.58
CA ALA A 73 -19.35 17.67 14.75
C ALA A 73 -17.90 18.05 15.13
N CYS A 74 -17.36 19.13 14.53
CA CYS A 74 -16.07 19.66 14.94
C CYS A 74 -16.07 20.15 16.40
N PHE A 75 -17.13 20.83 16.86
CA PHE A 75 -17.26 21.22 18.27
C PHE A 75 -17.38 20.03 19.18
N TYR A 76 -18.22 19.06 18.82
CA TYR A 76 -18.39 17.84 19.61
C TYR A 76 -17.06 17.10 19.77
N ALA A 77 -16.36 16.85 18.66
CA ALA A 77 -15.06 16.19 18.66
C ALA A 77 -13.99 16.98 19.45
N ALA A 78 -13.94 18.31 19.28
CA ALA A 78 -12.96 19.14 19.99
C ALA A 78 -13.18 19.17 21.51
N ILE A 79 -14.44 19.06 21.98
CA ILE A 79 -14.77 19.11 23.40
C ILE A 79 -14.70 17.73 24.06
N THR A 80 -15.18 16.68 23.38
CA THR A 80 -15.25 15.34 23.96
C THR A 80 -14.00 14.51 23.70
N GLY A 81 -13.22 14.82 22.67
CA GLY A 81 -12.16 13.98 22.14
C GLY A 81 -12.66 12.83 21.26
N PHE A 82 -13.98 12.69 21.05
CA PHE A 82 -14.59 11.61 20.26
C PHE A 82 -15.39 12.18 19.09
N LEU A 83 -15.40 11.45 17.96
CA LEU A 83 -16.31 11.76 16.87
C LEU A 83 -17.76 11.39 17.26
N PRO A 84 -18.76 12.15 16.80
CA PRO A 84 -20.13 11.68 16.91
C PRO A 84 -20.32 10.42 16.05
N PRO A 85 -21.21 9.48 16.43
CA PRO A 85 -21.53 8.33 15.61
C PRO A 85 -21.97 8.72 14.22
N GLU A 86 -21.74 7.87 13.22
CA GLU A 86 -22.00 8.18 11.82
C GLU A 86 -23.49 8.52 11.58
N ALA A 87 -23.74 9.55 10.78
CA ALA A 87 -25.09 10.07 10.57
C ALA A 87 -26.06 9.04 9.97
N LEU A 88 -25.57 8.04 9.22
CA LEU A 88 -26.40 6.95 8.68
C LEU A 88 -26.79 5.95 9.77
N GLU A 89 -25.88 5.58 10.66
CA GLU A 89 -26.15 4.66 11.76
C GLU A 89 -27.16 5.27 12.73
N ARG A 90 -27.03 6.54 13.03
CA ARG A 90 -27.96 7.29 13.86
C ARG A 90 -29.39 7.41 13.31
N LEU A 91 -29.60 7.07 12.02
CA LEU A 91 -30.96 6.97 11.44
C LEU A 91 -31.76 5.81 12.01
N GLU A 92 -31.09 4.68 12.30
CA GLU A 92 -31.73 3.47 12.82
C GLU A 92 -31.78 3.49 14.35
N HIS A 93 -30.69 3.89 14.95
CA HIS A 93 -30.54 4.01 16.41
C HIS A 93 -29.60 5.16 16.76
N ASP A 94 -30.15 6.23 17.35
CA ASP A 94 -29.33 7.41 17.68
C ASP A 94 -28.66 7.24 19.04
N GLU A 95 -27.38 6.85 19.03
CA GLU A 95 -26.55 6.64 20.20
C GLU A 95 -25.70 7.87 20.57
N LEU A 96 -25.99 9.04 20.00
CA LEU A 96 -25.23 10.24 20.33
C LEU A 96 -25.37 10.60 21.80
N VAL A 97 -24.24 10.54 22.52
CA VAL A 97 -24.19 10.90 23.94
C VAL A 97 -24.06 12.42 24.09
N PRO A 98 -24.93 13.09 24.87
CA PRO A 98 -24.74 14.50 25.20
C PRO A 98 -23.39 14.77 25.85
N ILE A 99 -22.74 15.90 25.49
CA ILE A 99 -21.39 16.25 26.02
C ILE A 99 -21.41 16.30 27.56
N SER A 100 -22.49 16.82 28.14
CA SER A 100 -22.72 16.84 29.60
C SER A 100 -22.75 15.46 30.25
N GLN A 101 -23.02 14.39 29.50
CA GLN A 101 -23.02 13.00 29.95
C GLN A 101 -21.66 12.32 29.75
N CYS A 102 -20.76 12.92 29.03
CA CYS A 102 -19.37 12.45 28.83
C CYS A 102 -18.46 12.81 30.05
N GLY A 103 -19.03 13.32 31.16
CA GLY A 103 -18.25 13.74 32.32
C GLY A 103 -17.60 15.13 32.20
N ILE A 104 -17.96 15.89 31.16
CA ILE A 104 -17.42 17.21 30.85
C ILE A 104 -18.35 18.29 31.41
N ASP A 105 -17.79 19.25 32.13
CA ASP A 105 -18.53 20.41 32.64
C ASP A 105 -18.71 21.43 31.53
N ILE A 106 -19.88 21.42 30.90
CA ILE A 106 -20.25 22.29 29.79
C ILE A 106 -21.55 23.04 30.12
N PRO A 107 -21.69 24.34 29.81
CA PRO A 107 -22.94 25.05 29.95
C PRO A 107 -24.08 24.40 29.15
N GLU A 108 -25.26 24.25 29.75
CA GLU A 108 -26.39 23.55 29.15
C GLU A 108 -26.79 24.16 27.81
N TYR A 109 -26.72 25.48 27.63
CA TYR A 109 -27.05 26.12 26.36
C TYR A 109 -26.11 25.69 25.23
N LEU A 110 -24.82 25.47 25.53
CA LEU A 110 -23.82 25.08 24.56
C LEU A 110 -23.96 23.59 24.19
N ASP A 111 -24.13 22.71 25.19
CA ASP A 111 -24.43 21.29 24.97
C ASP A 111 -25.64 21.13 24.05
N LYS A 112 -26.74 21.80 24.38
CA LYS A 112 -27.99 21.73 23.60
C LYS A 112 -27.85 22.33 22.19
N ALA A 113 -27.09 23.43 22.03
CA ALA A 113 -26.85 23.99 20.71
C ALA A 113 -26.05 23.04 19.80
N ILE A 114 -25.01 22.40 20.34
CA ILE A 114 -24.21 21.41 19.59
C ILE A 114 -25.08 20.19 19.25
N LEU A 115 -25.84 19.64 20.18
CA LEU A 115 -26.73 18.51 19.92
C LEU A 115 -27.78 18.82 18.87
N LYS A 116 -28.33 20.03 18.86
CA LYS A 116 -29.27 20.47 17.82
C LYS A 116 -28.58 20.59 16.45
N GLY A 117 -27.35 21.12 16.40
CA GLY A 117 -26.53 21.15 15.19
C GLY A 117 -26.26 19.74 14.63
N LEU A 118 -26.11 18.75 15.51
CA LEU A 118 -25.91 17.34 15.19
C LEU A 118 -27.21 16.54 14.95
N ALA A 119 -28.39 17.17 14.92
CA ALA A 119 -29.62 16.45 14.62
C ALA A 119 -29.52 15.72 13.27
N VAL A 120 -29.97 14.45 13.22
CA VAL A 120 -29.82 13.60 12.04
C VAL A 120 -30.67 14.11 10.88
N GLN A 121 -31.85 14.65 11.16
CA GLN A 121 -32.73 15.21 10.14
C GLN A 121 -32.34 16.68 9.85
N PRO A 122 -32.13 17.05 8.56
CA PRO A 122 -31.74 18.42 8.18
C PRO A 122 -32.70 19.50 8.66
N GLU A 123 -34.00 19.19 8.67
CA GLU A 123 -35.07 20.09 9.11
C GLU A 123 -35.05 20.38 10.62
N ASP A 124 -34.44 19.52 11.40
CA ASP A 124 -34.33 19.63 12.86
C ASP A 124 -33.12 20.43 13.32
N ARG A 125 -32.22 20.77 12.37
CA ARG A 125 -31.00 21.56 12.64
C ARG A 125 -31.26 23.05 12.52
N PHE A 126 -30.26 23.84 12.91
CA PHE A 126 -30.17 25.21 12.49
C PHE A 126 -30.02 25.26 10.96
N GLN A 127 -30.75 26.17 10.32
CA GLN A 127 -30.82 26.18 8.85
C GLN A 127 -29.64 26.92 8.19
N ASN A 128 -28.84 27.61 8.97
CA ASN A 128 -27.59 28.26 8.52
C ASN A 128 -26.65 28.52 9.70
N ALA A 129 -25.39 28.85 9.39
CA ALA A 129 -24.35 29.09 10.39
C ALA A 129 -24.67 30.28 11.31
N GLN A 130 -25.42 31.30 10.84
CA GLN A 130 -25.77 32.43 11.65
C GLN A 130 -26.78 32.05 12.76
N GLU A 131 -27.78 31.23 12.46
CA GLU A 131 -28.71 30.72 13.48
C GLU A 131 -27.98 29.89 14.54
N PHE A 132 -26.98 29.10 14.15
CA PHE A 132 -26.17 28.32 15.08
C PHE A 132 -25.32 29.25 15.98
N LEU A 133 -24.68 30.24 15.39
CA LEU A 133 -23.91 31.25 16.11
C LEU A 133 -24.81 32.04 17.08
N ASP A 134 -25.97 32.53 16.63
CA ASP A 134 -26.92 33.28 17.46
C ASP A 134 -27.40 32.46 18.69
N ALA A 135 -27.59 31.14 18.50
CA ALA A 135 -27.95 30.25 19.60
C ALA A 135 -26.84 30.14 20.67
N ILE A 136 -25.58 30.07 20.24
CA ILE A 136 -24.42 30.00 21.13
C ILE A 136 -24.23 31.38 21.83
N GLU A 137 -24.28 32.47 21.08
CA GLU A 137 -24.04 33.82 21.62
C GLU A 137 -25.15 34.30 22.57
N SER A 138 -26.40 33.88 22.32
CA SER A 138 -27.52 34.24 23.20
C SER A 138 -27.45 33.59 24.58
N GLN A 139 -26.65 32.52 24.73
CA GLN A 139 -26.57 31.69 25.93
C GLN A 139 -27.94 31.17 26.41
N GLN A 140 -28.90 31.03 25.50
CA GLN A 140 -30.23 30.51 25.80
C GLN A 140 -30.29 29.03 25.45
N VAL A 141 -30.88 28.22 26.32
CA VAL A 141 -31.08 26.79 26.10
C VAL A 141 -32.07 26.62 24.95
N VAL A 142 -31.65 25.91 23.90
CA VAL A 142 -32.50 25.60 22.75
C VAL A 142 -33.13 24.20 22.93
N GLU A 143 -34.30 24.01 22.34
CA GLU A 143 -34.91 22.66 22.31
C GLU A 143 -34.14 21.79 21.32
N VAL A 144 -33.78 20.58 21.76
CA VAL A 144 -33.20 19.54 20.90
C VAL A 144 -34.32 18.63 20.47
N PRO A 145 -34.52 18.41 19.15
CA PRO A 145 -35.54 17.51 18.66
C PRO A 145 -35.38 16.08 19.19
N VAL A 146 -36.45 15.49 19.65
CA VAL A 146 -36.47 14.08 20.07
C VAL A 146 -36.77 13.22 18.84
N PRO A 147 -35.96 12.23 18.48
CA PRO A 147 -36.22 11.36 17.34
C PRO A 147 -37.62 10.73 17.44
N GLY A 148 -38.50 10.99 16.45
CA GLY A 148 -39.83 10.41 16.35
C GLY A 148 -41.02 11.27 16.79
N ALA A 149 -40.86 12.52 17.21
CA ALA A 149 -41.97 13.44 17.54
C ALA A 149 -42.36 14.30 16.32
N VAL A 150 -43.63 14.30 15.96
CA VAL A 150 -44.23 15.11 14.87
C VAL A 150 -44.42 16.54 15.40
N ALA A 151 -43.70 17.50 14.82
CA ALA A 151 -43.76 18.89 15.25
C ALA A 151 -44.95 19.66 14.71
N VAL A 152 -45.64 20.41 15.59
CA VAL A 152 -46.59 21.48 15.25
C VAL A 152 -45.84 22.82 15.46
N ALA A 153 -45.77 23.63 14.39
CA ALA A 153 -45.02 24.88 14.39
C ALA A 153 -45.76 26.03 15.07
N PRO A 154 -45.09 26.94 15.78
CA PRO A 154 -45.56 28.31 16.04
C PRO A 154 -44.71 29.35 15.31
N ALA A 155 -45.38 30.47 14.96
CA ALA A 155 -44.90 31.58 14.13
C ALA A 155 -44.02 32.60 14.91
N PRO A 156 -43.27 33.49 14.23
CA PRO A 156 -42.09 34.15 14.75
C PRO A 156 -42.34 35.53 15.38
N GLU A 157 -41.58 35.85 16.43
CA GLU A 157 -41.41 37.21 16.92
C GLU A 157 -39.96 37.71 16.83
N LYS A 158 -39.76 38.92 16.33
CA LYS A 158 -38.47 39.62 16.13
C LYS A 158 -38.10 40.47 17.32
N LYS A 159 -36.86 40.39 17.84
CA LYS A 159 -36.22 41.50 18.58
C LYS A 159 -34.72 41.60 18.32
N LYS A 160 -34.22 42.86 18.31
CA LYS A 160 -32.88 43.31 17.87
C LYS A 160 -31.83 43.16 18.98
N ALA A 161 -30.60 42.74 18.63
CA ALA A 161 -29.44 42.62 19.50
C ALA A 161 -28.43 43.78 19.37
N LYS A 162 -27.63 44.01 20.41
CA LYS A 162 -26.58 45.05 20.51
C LYS A 162 -25.17 44.43 20.37
N PRO A 163 -24.17 45.14 19.85
CA PRO A 163 -22.90 44.58 19.43
C PRO A 163 -21.78 44.75 20.47
N ALA A 164 -21.65 43.87 21.45
CA ALA A 164 -20.53 43.92 22.39
C ALA A 164 -19.96 42.54 22.80
N LEU A 165 -20.41 41.43 22.20
CA LEU A 165 -20.06 40.10 22.68
C LEU A 165 -19.21 39.25 21.69
N ILE A 166 -18.81 39.83 20.56
CA ILE A 166 -18.05 39.11 19.52
C ILE A 166 -16.65 38.68 20.01
N ALA A 167 -16.07 39.46 20.94
CA ALA A 167 -14.73 39.15 21.48
C ALA A 167 -14.67 37.95 22.45
N ALA A 168 -15.77 37.64 23.14
CA ALA A 168 -15.78 36.56 24.15
C ALA A 168 -15.94 35.17 23.52
N VAL A 169 -16.71 35.05 22.43
CA VAL A 169 -16.91 33.77 21.73
C VAL A 169 -15.66 33.38 20.94
N ALA A 170 -14.97 34.35 20.32
CA ALA A 170 -13.66 34.10 19.70
C ALA A 170 -12.62 33.61 20.72
N ALA A 171 -12.67 34.13 21.97
CA ALA A 171 -11.79 33.66 23.05
C ALA A 171 -12.13 32.24 23.54
N ALA A 172 -13.41 31.84 23.56
CA ALA A 172 -13.82 30.49 23.95
C ALA A 172 -13.43 29.44 22.89
N VAL A 173 -13.55 29.78 21.60
CA VAL A 173 -13.07 28.92 20.48
C VAL A 173 -11.54 28.80 20.51
N VAL A 174 -10.83 29.88 20.79
CA VAL A 174 -9.36 29.87 20.94
C VAL A 174 -8.91 29.02 22.12
N VAL A 175 -9.67 29.00 23.22
CA VAL A 175 -9.36 28.15 24.39
C VAL A 175 -9.64 26.67 24.09
N ALA A 176 -10.75 26.35 23.41
CA ALA A 176 -11.09 24.95 23.08
C ALA A 176 -10.15 24.35 22.01
N VAL A 177 -9.70 25.14 21.03
CA VAL A 177 -8.75 24.71 19.98
C VAL A 177 -7.30 24.91 20.44
N GLY A 178 -7.01 25.87 21.31
CA GLY A 178 -5.68 26.08 21.88
C GLY A 178 -5.22 24.95 22.82
N ILE A 179 -6.16 24.21 23.42
CA ILE A 179 -5.85 23.03 24.24
C ILE A 179 -5.37 21.85 23.35
N GLY A 180 -5.87 21.74 22.11
CA GLY A 180 -5.45 20.69 21.17
C GLY A 180 -4.08 20.89 20.51
N ILE A 181 -3.47 22.10 20.58
CA ILE A 181 -2.20 22.41 19.88
C ILE A 181 -1.00 22.55 20.85
N ALA A 182 -1.22 22.53 22.17
CA ALA A 182 -0.16 22.69 23.17
C ALA A 182 0.50 21.37 23.62
N ILE A 183 0.38 20.26 22.87
CA ILE A 183 1.04 18.98 23.16
C ILE A 183 2.38 18.93 22.42
N GLY A 184 3.34 19.64 22.92
CA GLY A 184 4.73 19.61 22.48
C GLY A 184 5.64 20.20 23.55
N GLY A 185 5.97 19.39 24.56
CA GLY A 185 7.14 19.55 25.42
C GLY A 185 7.20 20.74 26.38
N GLY A 186 7.16 20.47 27.68
CA GLY A 186 7.69 21.31 28.73
C GLY A 186 6.63 22.11 29.48
N GLY A 187 6.34 21.72 30.73
CA GLY A 187 5.43 22.39 31.66
C GLY A 187 5.69 23.89 31.75
N ARG A 188 4.70 24.69 31.44
CA ARG A 188 4.65 26.12 31.73
C ARG A 188 3.66 26.36 32.86
N THR A 189 4.16 26.84 33.99
CA THR A 189 3.37 27.43 35.04
C THR A 189 2.97 28.84 34.64
N THR A 190 1.67 29.15 34.62
CA THR A 190 1.17 30.53 34.53
C THR A 190 0.78 31.00 35.94
N VAL A 191 1.05 32.26 36.21
CA VAL A 191 0.67 32.91 37.47
C VAL A 191 -0.60 33.73 37.17
N ASP A 192 -1.64 33.57 37.97
CA ASP A 192 -2.86 34.37 37.87
C ASP A 192 -2.66 35.81 38.33
N ALA A 193 -3.72 36.63 38.17
CA ALA A 193 -3.66 38.04 38.54
C ALA A 193 -3.45 38.31 40.04
N ASP A 194 -3.60 37.27 40.87
CA ASP A 194 -3.42 37.33 42.33
C ASP A 194 -2.11 36.68 42.81
N GLY A 195 -1.27 36.16 41.89
CA GLY A 195 0.06 35.62 42.17
C GLY A 195 0.09 34.17 42.63
N GLU A 196 -1.00 33.43 42.54
CA GLU A 196 -1.02 32.00 42.81
C GLU A 196 -0.62 31.18 41.57
N THR A 197 0.15 30.13 41.78
CA THR A 197 0.60 29.20 40.73
C THR A 197 -0.56 28.26 40.39
N VAL A 198 -1.21 28.51 39.28
CA VAL A 198 -2.21 27.57 38.73
C VAL A 198 -1.46 26.49 37.97
N GLN A 199 -1.44 25.26 38.48
CA GLN A 199 -1.10 24.10 37.69
C GLN A 199 -2.24 23.89 36.69
N LEU A 200 -1.96 24.18 35.41
CA LEU A 200 -2.83 23.71 34.33
C LEU A 200 -2.80 22.18 34.40
N MET A 201 -3.90 21.57 34.83
CA MET A 201 -4.09 20.13 34.64
C MET A 201 -3.94 19.88 33.14
N GLN A 202 -2.86 19.22 32.71
CA GLN A 202 -2.78 18.64 31.38
C GLN A 202 -3.99 17.72 31.25
N ALA A 203 -4.83 17.93 30.26
CA ALA A 203 -5.79 16.92 29.84
C ALA A 203 -4.98 15.67 29.54
N GLU A 204 -5.17 14.61 30.34
CA GLU A 204 -4.52 13.33 30.06
C GLU A 204 -5.04 12.86 28.72
N VAL A 205 -4.15 12.69 27.73
CA VAL A 205 -4.51 12.10 26.46
C VAL A 205 -4.97 10.68 26.78
N PRO A 206 -6.15 10.25 26.32
CA PRO A 206 -6.62 8.90 26.56
C PRO A 206 -5.56 7.88 26.15
N SER A 207 -5.32 6.89 26.98
CA SER A 207 -4.40 5.79 26.69
C SER A 207 -5.14 4.46 26.69
N ILE A 208 -4.62 3.53 25.89
CA ILE A 208 -5.04 2.13 25.91
C ILE A 208 -3.90 1.27 26.44
N THR A 209 -4.24 0.11 26.98
CA THR A 209 -3.23 -0.84 27.48
C THR A 209 -3.18 -2.05 26.55
N ILE A 210 -2.02 -2.30 25.94
CA ILE A 210 -1.78 -3.48 25.11
C ILE A 210 -0.62 -4.27 25.73
N ALA A 211 -0.81 -5.55 26.01
CA ALA A 211 0.18 -6.43 26.65
C ALA A 211 0.81 -5.83 27.93
N GLY A 212 0.02 -5.07 28.70
CA GLY A 212 0.46 -4.42 29.95
C GLY A 212 1.25 -3.13 29.77
N GLN A 213 1.40 -2.62 28.56
CA GLN A 213 2.02 -1.33 28.26
C GLN A 213 0.95 -0.31 27.84
N GLU A 214 1.06 0.91 28.36
CA GLU A 214 0.18 2.02 28.00
C GLU A 214 0.65 2.71 26.72
N TYR A 215 -0.30 2.99 25.83
CA TYR A 215 -0.10 3.71 24.57
C TYR A 215 -1.12 4.84 24.47
N SER A 216 -0.64 6.02 24.12
CA SER A 216 -1.50 7.18 23.85
C SER A 216 -2.33 6.98 22.59
N THR A 217 -3.62 7.33 22.62
CA THR A 217 -4.51 7.19 21.45
C THR A 217 -4.28 8.24 20.36
N ASP A 218 -3.41 9.24 20.61
CA ASP A 218 -3.01 10.22 19.61
C ASP A 218 -1.82 9.79 18.75
N LEU A 219 -1.25 8.59 19.00
CA LEU A 219 -0.18 8.06 18.19
C LEU A 219 -0.62 7.91 16.73
N THR A 220 0.26 8.32 15.83
CA THR A 220 0.08 8.14 14.37
C THR A 220 0.81 6.93 13.82
N GLU A 221 1.80 6.40 14.53
CA GLU A 221 2.54 5.21 14.17
C GLU A 221 2.68 4.32 15.42
N LEU A 222 2.50 3.01 15.25
CA LEU A 222 2.60 2.04 16.34
C LEU A 222 3.26 0.76 15.84
N ASP A 223 4.32 0.35 16.53
CA ASP A 223 4.98 -0.94 16.30
C ASP A 223 4.71 -1.86 17.50
N LEU A 224 3.95 -2.90 17.23
CA LEU A 224 3.59 -3.98 18.16
C LEU A 224 4.15 -5.33 17.70
N SER A 225 5.19 -5.31 16.88
CA SER A 225 5.80 -6.55 16.39
C SER A 225 6.49 -7.33 17.50
N ASN A 226 6.50 -8.66 17.39
CA ASN A 226 7.21 -9.57 18.30
C ASN A 226 6.78 -9.48 19.80
N GLN A 227 5.54 -9.12 20.09
CA GLN A 227 5.05 -8.98 21.46
C GLN A 227 4.26 -10.17 21.96
N GLY A 228 4.02 -11.19 21.13
CA GLY A 228 3.24 -12.38 21.50
C GLY A 228 1.77 -12.05 21.78
N LEU A 229 1.21 -11.08 21.05
CA LEU A 229 -0.16 -10.59 21.22
C LEU A 229 -1.18 -11.66 20.85
N THR A 230 -2.30 -11.63 21.56
CA THR A 230 -3.51 -12.40 21.27
C THR A 230 -4.64 -11.49 20.79
N ASN A 231 -5.73 -12.07 20.29
CA ASN A 231 -6.91 -11.32 19.86
C ASN A 231 -7.49 -10.41 20.98
N THR A 232 -7.36 -10.84 22.23
CA THR A 232 -7.90 -10.05 23.36
C THR A 232 -7.11 -8.77 23.60
N GLU A 233 -5.79 -8.79 23.38
CA GLU A 233 -4.93 -7.66 23.68
C GLU A 233 -5.01 -6.53 22.67
N ILE A 234 -5.45 -6.83 21.44
CA ILE A 234 -5.59 -5.82 20.39
C ILE A 234 -7.00 -5.24 20.27
N GLN A 235 -7.95 -5.66 21.13
CA GLN A 235 -9.35 -5.21 21.04
C GLN A 235 -9.48 -3.69 21.12
N ASP A 236 -8.69 -3.03 21.96
CA ASP A 236 -8.74 -1.59 22.14
C ASP A 236 -8.04 -0.79 21.02
N LEU A 237 -7.44 -1.45 20.01
CA LEU A 237 -6.84 -0.73 18.88
C LEU A 237 -7.83 0.15 18.11
N HIS A 238 -9.13 -0.19 18.13
CA HIS A 238 -10.15 0.63 17.48
C HIS A 238 -10.25 2.06 18.03
N TYR A 239 -9.76 2.33 19.27
CA TYR A 239 -9.67 3.69 19.81
C TYR A 239 -8.51 4.51 19.21
N MET A 240 -7.56 3.89 18.53
CA MET A 240 -6.39 4.56 17.98
C MET A 240 -6.65 5.12 16.57
N VAL A 241 -7.72 5.87 16.40
CA VAL A 241 -8.22 6.37 15.10
C VAL A 241 -7.22 7.29 14.36
N ASN A 242 -6.20 7.79 15.05
CA ASN A 242 -5.14 8.61 14.45
C ASN A 242 -4.01 7.79 13.80
N LEU A 243 -4.04 6.46 13.96
CA LEU A 243 -3.00 5.62 13.38
C LEU A 243 -3.01 5.70 11.85
N THR A 244 -1.85 6.02 11.31
CA THR A 244 -1.54 5.96 9.88
C THR A 244 -0.65 4.77 9.53
N LYS A 245 0.15 4.30 10.50
CA LYS A 245 1.01 3.12 10.34
C LYS A 245 0.89 2.19 11.54
N LEU A 246 0.70 0.90 11.25
CA LEU A 246 0.62 -0.15 12.25
C LEU A 246 1.46 -1.36 11.82
N ASN A 247 2.29 -1.84 12.72
CA ASN A 247 3.07 -3.07 12.56
C ASN A 247 2.66 -4.09 13.64
N LEU A 248 2.13 -5.23 13.22
CA LEU A 248 1.71 -6.36 14.06
C LEU A 248 2.50 -7.65 13.74
N GLU A 249 3.65 -7.55 13.06
CA GLU A 249 4.42 -8.70 12.60
C GLU A 249 4.86 -9.61 13.76
N ASN A 250 4.93 -10.93 13.52
CA ASN A 250 5.41 -11.92 14.49
C ASN A 250 4.58 -12.00 15.81
N ASN A 251 3.25 -11.99 15.69
CA ASN A 251 2.32 -12.29 16.77
C ASN A 251 1.47 -13.52 16.41
N PRO A 252 2.01 -14.75 16.55
CA PRO A 252 1.44 -15.96 15.96
C PRO A 252 0.05 -16.35 16.48
N ASP A 253 -0.32 -15.86 17.66
CA ASP A 253 -1.61 -16.14 18.29
C ASP A 253 -2.74 -15.17 17.86
N LEU A 254 -2.41 -14.16 17.02
CA LEU A 254 -3.42 -13.32 16.40
C LEU A 254 -4.12 -14.09 15.26
N THR A 255 -5.45 -14.11 15.29
CA THR A 255 -6.29 -14.76 14.26
C THR A 255 -7.48 -13.90 13.85
N ASP A 256 -7.64 -12.72 14.47
CA ASP A 256 -8.73 -11.79 14.26
C ASP A 256 -8.16 -10.37 14.14
N LEU A 257 -8.44 -9.70 13.02
CA LEU A 257 -8.05 -8.31 12.75
C LEU A 257 -9.27 -7.37 12.77
N SER A 258 -10.44 -7.82 13.25
CA SER A 258 -11.66 -6.98 13.31
C SER A 258 -11.48 -5.65 14.05
N PRO A 259 -10.62 -5.51 15.09
CA PRO A 259 -10.36 -4.22 15.70
C PRO A 259 -9.74 -3.18 14.78
N LEU A 260 -9.19 -3.59 13.62
CA LEU A 260 -8.62 -2.67 12.63
C LEU A 260 -9.66 -2.06 11.69
N GLU A 261 -10.87 -2.65 11.60
CA GLU A 261 -11.95 -2.17 10.71
C GLU A 261 -12.29 -0.69 10.96
N GLU A 262 -12.11 -0.23 12.19
CA GLU A 262 -12.44 1.13 12.64
C GLU A 262 -11.25 2.11 12.60
N LEU A 263 -10.15 1.77 11.89
CA LEU A 263 -8.98 2.64 11.75
C LEU A 263 -8.97 3.39 10.40
N PRO A 264 -9.74 4.46 10.23
CA PRO A 264 -10.03 5.09 8.93
C PRO A 264 -8.80 5.79 8.32
N ASN A 265 -7.81 6.16 9.15
CA ASN A 265 -6.62 6.88 8.72
C ASN A 265 -5.44 5.96 8.41
N LEU A 266 -5.63 4.63 8.52
CA LEU A 266 -4.54 3.70 8.31
C LEU A 266 -4.13 3.65 6.84
N THR A 267 -2.89 4.04 6.56
CA THR A 267 -2.30 4.05 5.22
C THR A 267 -1.23 2.99 5.02
N SER A 268 -0.66 2.47 6.11
CA SER A 268 0.36 1.43 6.06
C SER A 268 0.11 0.39 7.15
N LEU A 269 -0.04 -0.86 6.73
CA LEU A 269 -0.25 -2.00 7.62
C LEU A 269 0.73 -3.11 7.29
N THR A 270 1.45 -3.57 8.31
CA THR A 270 2.31 -4.75 8.24
C THR A 270 1.85 -5.75 9.29
N PHE A 271 1.64 -6.99 8.88
CA PHE A 271 1.38 -8.09 9.80
C PHE A 271 1.87 -9.42 9.20
N GLY A 272 1.98 -10.43 10.04
CA GLY A 272 2.40 -11.74 9.57
C GLY A 272 2.57 -12.76 10.68
N HIS A 273 2.71 -14.03 10.26
CA HIS A 273 2.76 -15.22 11.12
C HIS A 273 1.46 -15.47 11.90
N PHE A 274 0.33 -15.14 11.29
CA PHE A 274 -1.00 -15.29 11.86
C PHE A 274 -1.73 -16.51 11.28
N GLY A 275 -2.70 -17.05 12.02
CA GLY A 275 -3.60 -18.09 11.55
C GLY A 275 -4.77 -17.58 10.69
N LEU A 276 -4.61 -16.52 9.91
CA LEU A 276 -5.67 -15.93 9.09
C LEU A 276 -5.96 -16.76 7.83
N THR A 277 -7.22 -16.98 7.53
CA THR A 277 -7.69 -17.64 6.31
C THR A 277 -8.15 -16.67 5.23
N ASN A 278 -8.55 -15.47 5.61
CA ASN A 278 -9.02 -14.39 4.75
C ASN A 278 -8.57 -13.02 5.28
N LEU A 279 -8.86 -11.96 4.53
CA LEU A 279 -8.53 -10.57 4.86
C LEU A 279 -9.78 -9.70 5.01
N ASP A 280 -10.94 -10.26 5.37
CA ASP A 280 -12.23 -9.57 5.36
C ASP A 280 -12.25 -8.31 6.23
N ALA A 281 -11.57 -8.35 7.38
CA ALA A 281 -11.40 -7.21 8.28
C ALA A 281 -10.72 -5.99 7.64
N LEU A 282 -10.02 -6.17 6.52
CA LEU A 282 -9.34 -5.07 5.82
C LEU A 282 -10.23 -4.41 4.75
N SER A 283 -11.40 -4.97 4.45
CA SER A 283 -12.24 -4.58 3.30
C SER A 283 -12.69 -3.11 3.33
N GLY A 284 -12.79 -2.52 4.53
CA GLY A 284 -13.15 -1.12 4.76
C GLY A 284 -11.97 -0.14 4.75
N LEU A 285 -10.72 -0.62 4.83
CA LEU A 285 -9.52 0.22 4.94
C LEU A 285 -9.08 0.77 3.56
N THR A 286 -9.99 1.45 2.87
CA THR A 286 -9.80 1.93 1.49
C THR A 286 -8.68 2.98 1.34
N GLY A 287 -8.24 3.58 2.45
CA GLY A 287 -7.10 4.50 2.52
C GLY A 287 -5.73 3.83 2.52
N LEU A 288 -5.65 2.49 2.62
CA LEU A 288 -4.38 1.79 2.63
C LEU A 288 -3.59 2.02 1.33
N ASN A 289 -2.38 2.52 1.51
CA ASN A 289 -1.39 2.72 0.46
C ASN A 289 -0.39 1.55 0.41
N THR A 290 -0.01 1.04 1.58
CA THR A 290 0.95 -0.04 1.72
C THR A 290 0.36 -1.15 2.59
N LEU A 291 0.31 -2.36 2.04
CA LEU A 291 -0.09 -3.57 2.75
C LEU A 291 1.01 -4.62 2.63
N ASN A 292 1.54 -5.03 3.76
CA ASN A 292 2.57 -6.06 3.85
C ASN A 292 2.07 -7.21 4.72
N VAL A 293 1.76 -8.32 4.08
CA VAL A 293 1.28 -9.56 4.70
C VAL A 293 2.40 -10.58 4.64
N LYS A 294 3.05 -10.83 5.77
CA LYS A 294 4.11 -11.82 5.85
C LYS A 294 3.56 -13.15 6.36
N ALA A 295 3.63 -14.13 5.51
CA ALA A 295 3.44 -15.56 5.75
C ALA A 295 2.30 -15.99 6.68
N ASN A 296 1.17 -16.24 6.11
CA ASN A 296 0.09 -16.98 6.76
C ASN A 296 -0.21 -18.24 5.97
N LEU A 297 0.14 -19.38 6.52
CA LEU A 297 -0.10 -20.67 5.87
C LEU A 297 -1.56 -20.98 5.51
N PRO A 298 -2.59 -20.53 6.27
CA PRO A 298 -3.97 -20.80 5.89
C PRO A 298 -4.62 -19.75 4.97
N LEU A 299 -3.91 -18.65 4.59
CA LEU A 299 -4.50 -17.61 3.73
C LEU A 299 -4.82 -18.18 2.34
N ASN A 300 -6.09 -18.23 2.00
CA ASN A 300 -6.59 -18.74 0.72
C ASN A 300 -7.63 -17.82 0.06
N ASP A 301 -8.07 -16.77 0.74
CA ASP A 301 -8.99 -15.76 0.23
C ASP A 301 -8.43 -14.35 0.43
N ILE A 302 -8.31 -13.62 -0.67
CA ILE A 302 -7.90 -12.21 -0.73
C ILE A 302 -8.98 -11.33 -1.34
N GLY A 303 -10.23 -11.81 -1.40
CA GLY A 303 -11.38 -11.11 -2.00
C GLY A 303 -11.64 -9.73 -1.41
N ALA A 304 -11.28 -9.51 -0.15
CA ALA A 304 -11.38 -8.23 0.53
C ALA A 304 -10.55 -7.12 -0.13
N LEU A 305 -9.44 -7.48 -0.79
CA LEU A 305 -8.53 -6.50 -1.41
C LEU A 305 -9.14 -5.72 -2.58
N LYS A 306 -10.23 -6.22 -3.18
CA LYS A 306 -10.88 -5.61 -4.36
C LYS A 306 -11.26 -4.13 -4.20
N ASN A 307 -11.46 -3.67 -2.96
CA ASN A 307 -11.86 -2.30 -2.64
C ASN A 307 -10.68 -1.40 -2.25
N LEU A 308 -9.49 -1.96 -2.01
CA LEU A 308 -8.32 -1.22 -1.54
C LEU A 308 -7.59 -0.52 -2.70
N THR A 309 -8.34 0.24 -3.48
CA THR A 309 -7.87 0.86 -4.73
C THR A 309 -6.79 1.94 -4.54
N SER A 310 -6.54 2.38 -3.31
CA SER A 310 -5.45 3.30 -2.95
C SER A 310 -4.10 2.59 -2.81
N LEU A 311 -4.04 1.26 -2.88
CA LEU A 311 -2.79 0.52 -2.73
C LEU A 311 -1.79 0.86 -3.85
N HIS A 312 -0.57 1.21 -3.43
CA HIS A 312 0.61 1.37 -4.28
C HIS A 312 1.60 0.22 -4.06
N THR A 313 1.64 -0.32 -2.85
CA THR A 313 2.51 -1.45 -2.51
C THR A 313 1.70 -2.57 -1.86
N LEU A 314 1.78 -3.75 -2.44
CA LEU A 314 1.20 -4.98 -1.91
C LEU A 314 2.28 -6.06 -1.85
N VAL A 315 2.54 -6.56 -0.64
CA VAL A 315 3.42 -7.70 -0.41
C VAL A 315 2.62 -8.79 0.31
N ILE A 316 2.57 -9.97 -0.26
CA ILE A 316 2.02 -11.17 0.36
C ILE A 316 3.08 -12.25 0.24
N ASP A 317 3.88 -12.43 1.29
CA ASP A 317 5.04 -13.31 1.28
C ASP A 317 4.91 -14.43 2.31
N ARG A 318 5.42 -15.62 2.01
CA ARG A 318 5.53 -16.77 2.94
C ARG A 318 6.86 -16.70 3.67
N ALA A 319 6.84 -16.66 5.00
CA ALA A 319 8.07 -16.54 5.81
C ALA A 319 8.99 -17.77 5.71
N ASP A 320 8.45 -18.94 5.44
CA ASP A 320 9.15 -20.22 5.54
C ASP A 320 9.35 -20.95 4.19
N GLY A 321 9.15 -20.25 3.09
CA GLY A 321 9.60 -20.61 1.73
C GLY A 321 9.12 -21.96 1.14
N ASN A 322 8.83 -22.98 1.95
CA ASN A 322 8.68 -24.35 1.48
C ASN A 322 7.53 -25.18 2.09
N ALA A 323 6.72 -24.63 2.99
CA ALA A 323 5.68 -25.43 3.60
C ALA A 323 4.47 -25.59 2.66
N PRO A 324 4.00 -26.82 2.37
CA PRO A 324 2.78 -27.03 1.62
C PRO A 324 1.58 -26.52 2.42
N GLY A 325 0.82 -25.59 1.85
CA GLY A 325 -0.38 -25.03 2.47
C GLY A 325 -1.38 -24.62 1.40
N PRO A 326 -2.62 -24.28 1.79
CA PRO A 326 -3.60 -23.80 0.84
C PRO A 326 -3.07 -22.55 0.13
N ALA A 327 -3.15 -22.54 -1.20
CA ALA A 327 -2.74 -21.41 -2.03
C ALA A 327 -3.95 -20.52 -2.34
N VAL A 328 -3.70 -19.21 -2.47
CA VAL A 328 -4.68 -18.31 -3.08
C VAL A 328 -4.81 -18.68 -4.56
N LYS A 329 -6.02 -19.06 -4.97
CA LYS A 329 -6.29 -19.47 -6.36
C LYS A 329 -6.98 -18.38 -7.17
N ASP A 330 -7.79 -17.55 -6.53
CA ASP A 330 -8.51 -16.46 -7.18
C ASP A 330 -7.79 -15.13 -6.93
N LEU A 331 -7.13 -14.63 -7.97
CA LEU A 331 -6.44 -13.35 -7.99
C LEU A 331 -7.28 -12.24 -8.63
N SER A 332 -8.56 -12.50 -8.99
CA SER A 332 -9.42 -11.54 -9.70
C SER A 332 -9.66 -10.25 -8.91
N SER A 333 -9.64 -10.33 -7.56
CA SER A 333 -9.76 -9.17 -6.67
C SER A 333 -8.67 -8.11 -6.87
N LEU A 334 -7.50 -8.50 -7.43
CA LEU A 334 -6.38 -7.60 -7.68
C LEU A 334 -6.59 -6.72 -8.92
N SER A 335 -7.50 -7.10 -9.83
CA SER A 335 -7.69 -6.43 -11.14
C SER A 335 -8.13 -4.97 -11.05
N ASN A 336 -8.66 -4.54 -9.89
CA ASN A 336 -9.10 -3.17 -9.64
C ASN A 336 -8.03 -2.29 -8.98
N LEU A 337 -6.90 -2.86 -8.57
CA LEU A 337 -5.84 -2.15 -7.84
C LEU A 337 -4.93 -1.37 -8.80
N VAL A 338 -5.52 -0.55 -9.65
CA VAL A 338 -4.85 0.13 -10.77
C VAL A 338 -3.74 1.12 -10.35
N ASN A 339 -3.67 1.49 -9.08
CA ASN A 339 -2.64 2.35 -8.52
C ASN A 339 -1.40 1.58 -8.04
N LEU A 340 -1.41 0.23 -8.10
CA LEU A 340 -0.25 -0.56 -7.71
C LEU A 340 0.99 -0.21 -8.54
N GLU A 341 2.07 0.09 -7.83
CA GLU A 341 3.40 0.28 -8.38
C GLU A 341 4.33 -0.90 -8.05
N LYS A 342 4.13 -1.52 -6.89
CA LYS A 342 4.91 -2.68 -6.46
C LYS A 342 4.00 -3.79 -5.96
N MET A 343 4.21 -4.98 -6.52
CA MET A 343 3.57 -6.20 -6.08
C MET A 343 4.58 -7.33 -5.94
N THR A 344 4.59 -7.96 -4.76
CA THR A 344 5.38 -9.14 -4.47
C THR A 344 4.47 -10.19 -3.83
N PHE A 345 4.45 -11.42 -4.34
CA PHE A 345 3.67 -12.46 -3.70
C PHE A 345 4.25 -13.88 -3.88
N ASN A 346 4.01 -14.70 -2.86
CA ASN A 346 4.57 -16.05 -2.71
C ASN A 346 3.55 -17.05 -2.15
N VAL A 347 2.25 -16.84 -2.37
CA VAL A 347 1.17 -17.63 -1.77
C VAL A 347 0.11 -18.10 -2.76
N ALA A 348 0.31 -17.82 -4.04
CA ALA A 348 -0.71 -18.08 -5.07
C ALA A 348 -0.35 -19.24 -5.97
N GLU A 349 -1.36 -19.99 -6.41
CA GLU A 349 -1.29 -20.87 -7.57
C GLU A 349 -1.60 -20.01 -8.80
N ILE A 350 -0.58 -19.73 -9.63
CA ILE A 350 -0.72 -18.83 -10.78
C ILE A 350 -0.96 -19.63 -12.04
N SER A 351 -2.17 -19.52 -12.60
CA SER A 351 -2.53 -20.15 -13.88
C SER A 351 -2.60 -19.17 -15.04
N SER A 352 -2.75 -17.88 -14.80
CA SER A 352 -2.71 -16.82 -15.80
C SER A 352 -2.39 -15.47 -15.14
N PHE A 353 -2.01 -14.47 -15.96
CA PHE A 353 -1.81 -13.08 -15.53
C PHE A 353 -2.97 -12.16 -15.93
N ASP A 354 -4.13 -12.67 -16.32
CA ASP A 354 -5.30 -11.87 -16.72
C ASP A 354 -5.75 -10.85 -15.68
N TRP A 355 -5.54 -11.14 -14.40
CA TRP A 355 -5.82 -10.22 -13.30
C TRP A 355 -4.93 -8.98 -13.33
N ALA A 356 -3.74 -9.06 -13.93
CA ALA A 356 -2.75 -7.97 -13.94
C ALA A 356 -2.89 -7.01 -15.12
N LYS A 357 -3.64 -7.36 -16.17
CA LYS A 357 -3.69 -6.62 -17.45
C LYS A 357 -4.04 -5.12 -17.35
N ASN A 358 -4.70 -4.70 -16.27
CA ASN A 358 -5.09 -3.30 -16.04
C ASN A 358 -4.14 -2.56 -15.09
N LEU A 359 -3.14 -3.24 -14.52
CA LEU A 359 -2.23 -2.66 -13.52
C LEU A 359 -1.09 -1.88 -14.19
N VAL A 360 -1.43 -0.97 -15.09
CA VAL A 360 -0.48 -0.27 -15.98
C VAL A 360 0.54 0.63 -15.26
N ASN A 361 0.32 0.93 -13.97
CA ASN A 361 1.25 1.69 -13.16
C ASN A 361 2.32 0.82 -12.49
N LEU A 362 2.24 -0.52 -12.66
CA LEU A 362 3.13 -1.45 -12.00
C LEU A 362 4.57 -1.29 -12.52
N LYS A 363 5.50 -1.10 -11.59
CA LYS A 363 6.94 -1.00 -11.84
C LYS A 363 7.68 -2.26 -11.41
N THR A 364 7.16 -2.96 -10.40
CA THR A 364 7.75 -4.18 -9.85
C THR A 364 6.68 -5.25 -9.71
N LEU A 365 6.90 -6.38 -10.34
CA LEU A 365 6.10 -7.60 -10.18
C LEU A 365 7.02 -8.78 -9.88
N GLU A 366 6.93 -9.30 -8.65
CA GLU A 366 7.74 -10.41 -8.19
C GLU A 366 6.83 -11.53 -7.68
N CYS A 367 6.88 -12.66 -8.35
CA CYS A 367 6.10 -13.85 -8.04
C CYS A 367 7.06 -14.99 -7.65
N TYR A 368 6.89 -15.53 -6.45
CA TYR A 368 7.75 -16.60 -5.89
C TYR A 368 6.98 -17.92 -5.72
N SER A 369 5.80 -18.06 -6.28
CA SER A 369 4.96 -19.26 -6.15
C SER A 369 5.63 -20.50 -6.73
N MET A 370 5.48 -21.64 -6.07
CA MET A 370 6.00 -22.93 -6.53
C MET A 370 5.05 -23.69 -7.49
N ASP A 371 3.77 -23.28 -7.54
CA ASP A 371 2.71 -23.98 -8.28
C ASP A 371 2.19 -23.13 -9.46
N ALA A 372 3.10 -22.63 -10.29
CA ALA A 372 2.72 -21.87 -11.48
C ALA A 372 2.44 -22.80 -12.66
N THR A 373 1.34 -22.55 -13.37
CA THR A 373 0.90 -23.34 -14.54
C THR A 373 0.55 -22.48 -15.74
N PHE A 374 0.98 -21.21 -15.78
CA PHE A 374 0.75 -20.32 -16.93
C PHE A 374 1.61 -20.72 -18.13
N THR A 375 1.06 -20.52 -19.35
CA THR A 375 1.68 -20.92 -20.61
C THR A 375 2.17 -19.74 -21.45
N ASP A 376 1.67 -18.54 -21.17
CA ASP A 376 2.01 -17.31 -21.88
C ASP A 376 2.02 -16.09 -20.94
N LEU A 377 2.51 -14.96 -21.47
CA LEU A 377 2.63 -13.69 -20.74
C LEU A 377 1.87 -12.55 -21.44
N ASP A 378 0.95 -12.86 -22.34
CA ASP A 378 0.25 -11.86 -23.15
C ASP A 378 -0.48 -10.79 -22.32
N ALA A 379 -1.03 -11.21 -21.18
CA ALA A 379 -1.72 -10.30 -20.26
C ALA A 379 -0.80 -9.22 -19.65
N LEU A 380 0.53 -9.43 -19.65
CA LEU A 380 1.51 -8.47 -19.15
C LEU A 380 1.90 -7.41 -20.20
N SER A 381 1.54 -7.60 -21.48
CA SER A 381 1.98 -6.74 -22.59
C SER A 381 1.61 -5.26 -22.46
N ALA A 382 0.58 -4.94 -21.67
CA ALA A 382 0.15 -3.56 -21.37
C ALA A 382 0.95 -2.88 -20.24
N LEU A 383 1.76 -3.63 -19.49
CA LEU A 383 2.48 -3.12 -18.31
C LEU A 383 3.80 -2.42 -18.69
N THR A 384 3.74 -1.46 -19.60
CA THR A 384 4.92 -0.83 -20.20
C THR A 384 5.80 -0.02 -19.24
N ASN A 385 5.31 0.26 -18.02
CA ASN A 385 6.10 0.90 -16.96
C ASN A 385 6.90 -0.10 -16.11
N LEU A 386 6.80 -1.41 -16.42
CA LEU A 386 7.43 -2.44 -15.61
C LEU A 386 8.96 -2.39 -15.75
N GLN A 387 9.63 -2.29 -14.60
CA GLN A 387 11.09 -2.21 -14.47
C GLN A 387 11.69 -3.51 -13.93
N THR A 388 10.94 -4.19 -13.06
CA THR A 388 11.36 -5.48 -12.50
C THR A 388 10.25 -6.49 -12.69
N LEU A 389 10.59 -7.59 -13.36
CA LEU A 389 9.72 -8.75 -13.48
C LEU A 389 10.49 -10.00 -13.01
N ARG A 390 9.97 -10.63 -11.95
CA ARG A 390 10.43 -11.93 -11.50
C ARG A 390 9.27 -12.91 -11.50
N LEU A 391 9.40 -13.97 -12.24
CA LEU A 391 8.44 -15.07 -12.30
C LEU A 391 8.96 -16.28 -11.53
N PRO A 392 8.07 -17.12 -10.99
CA PRO A 392 8.46 -18.25 -10.13
C PRO A 392 9.29 -19.27 -10.89
N ASP A 393 10.35 -19.74 -10.24
CA ASP A 393 11.11 -20.91 -10.70
C ASP A 393 10.52 -22.17 -10.05
N ARG A 394 10.08 -23.13 -10.85
CA ARG A 394 9.48 -24.37 -10.36
C ARG A 394 10.56 -25.33 -9.88
N VAL A 395 10.58 -25.58 -8.58
CA VAL A 395 11.56 -26.51 -7.96
C VAL A 395 11.26 -27.98 -8.31
N TYR A 396 9.98 -28.34 -8.55
CA TYR A 396 9.56 -29.70 -8.85
C TYR A 396 8.60 -29.75 -10.05
N GLY A 397 9.15 -29.90 -11.24
CA GLY A 397 8.36 -30.11 -12.46
C GLY A 397 8.70 -29.14 -13.59
N TYR A 398 8.18 -29.41 -14.76
CA TYR A 398 8.40 -28.59 -15.95
C TYR A 398 7.46 -27.40 -15.91
N THR A 399 7.97 -26.15 -16.06
CA THR A 399 7.13 -25.03 -16.43
C THR A 399 6.70 -25.19 -17.87
N GLU A 400 5.45 -24.89 -18.16
CA GLU A 400 4.91 -24.93 -19.53
C GLU A 400 4.97 -23.55 -20.22
N LEU A 401 5.79 -22.61 -19.69
CA LEU A 401 5.97 -21.31 -20.31
C LEU A 401 6.85 -21.44 -21.57
N TYR A 402 6.25 -21.46 -22.71
CA TYR A 402 6.93 -21.49 -24.01
C TYR A 402 6.87 -20.14 -24.72
N ASP A 403 5.85 -19.32 -24.47
CA ASP A 403 5.61 -18.06 -25.14
C ASP A 403 5.87 -16.85 -24.21
N ILE A 404 6.86 -16.04 -24.58
CA ILE A 404 7.20 -14.79 -23.92
C ILE A 404 6.90 -13.56 -24.78
N GLN A 405 6.06 -13.69 -25.80
CA GLN A 405 5.73 -12.58 -26.73
C GLN A 405 5.15 -11.36 -25.98
N GLY A 406 4.42 -11.60 -24.90
CA GLY A 406 3.89 -10.54 -24.02
C GLY A 406 4.95 -9.60 -23.43
N LEU A 407 6.25 -10.00 -23.43
CA LEU A 407 7.35 -9.15 -22.93
C LEU A 407 7.87 -8.14 -23.97
N SER A 408 7.57 -8.33 -25.25
CA SER A 408 8.22 -7.61 -26.36
C SER A 408 8.12 -6.07 -26.32
N ASN A 409 7.13 -5.53 -25.61
CA ASN A 409 6.90 -4.09 -25.45
C ASN A 409 7.35 -3.52 -24.10
N LEU A 410 7.87 -4.33 -23.19
CA LEU A 410 8.25 -3.91 -21.84
C LEU A 410 9.65 -3.29 -21.83
N THR A 411 9.86 -2.25 -22.62
CA THR A 411 11.18 -1.65 -22.90
C THR A 411 11.81 -0.95 -21.69
N GLU A 412 11.05 -0.67 -20.63
CA GLU A 412 11.53 -0.10 -19.38
C GLU A 412 12.11 -1.15 -18.40
N LEU A 413 12.06 -2.46 -18.77
CA LEU A 413 12.61 -3.52 -17.94
C LEU A 413 14.11 -3.34 -17.71
N ILE A 414 14.49 -3.33 -16.43
CA ILE A 414 15.87 -3.27 -15.94
C ILE A 414 16.30 -4.65 -15.44
N SER A 415 15.39 -5.38 -14.77
CA SER A 415 15.64 -6.72 -14.25
C SER A 415 14.55 -7.68 -14.70
N LEU A 416 14.95 -8.77 -15.32
CA LEU A 416 14.07 -9.83 -15.78
C LEU A 416 14.58 -11.19 -15.29
N GLU A 417 13.73 -11.89 -14.53
CA GLU A 417 13.94 -13.28 -14.13
C GLU A 417 12.71 -14.12 -14.53
N ILE A 418 12.93 -15.07 -15.41
CA ILE A 418 11.89 -15.94 -15.96
C ILE A 418 12.31 -17.40 -15.85
N PRO A 419 11.37 -18.29 -15.48
CA PRO A 419 11.53 -19.73 -15.59
C PRO A 419 11.29 -20.11 -17.04
N VAL A 420 11.97 -21.10 -17.56
CA VAL A 420 11.80 -21.30 -18.99
C VAL A 420 11.85 -22.71 -19.49
N GLY A 421 10.89 -23.05 -20.36
CA GLY A 421 11.04 -23.81 -21.57
C GLY A 421 11.03 -22.95 -22.84
N VAL A 422 11.59 -21.70 -22.83
CA VAL A 422 11.51 -20.78 -23.98
C VAL A 422 12.33 -21.29 -25.14
N GLU A 423 11.70 -21.39 -26.30
CA GLU A 423 12.33 -21.78 -27.56
C GLU A 423 12.81 -20.56 -28.36
N ASP A 424 12.18 -19.40 -28.21
CA ASP A 424 12.49 -18.17 -28.95
C ASP A 424 12.72 -16.97 -28.02
N LEU A 425 13.94 -16.41 -28.07
CA LEU A 425 14.30 -15.18 -27.34
C LEU A 425 14.00 -13.89 -28.12
N ALA A 426 13.44 -13.96 -29.33
CA ALA A 426 13.16 -12.78 -30.15
C ALA A 426 12.35 -11.68 -29.44
N PRO A 427 11.38 -11.99 -28.55
CA PRO A 427 10.68 -10.96 -27.79
C PRO A 427 11.56 -10.10 -26.87
N LEU A 428 12.76 -10.57 -26.50
CA LEU A 428 13.70 -9.84 -25.66
C LEU A 428 14.56 -8.83 -26.44
N ALA A 429 14.60 -8.90 -27.77
CA ALA A 429 15.56 -8.17 -28.61
C ALA A 429 15.53 -6.63 -28.45
N ASN A 430 14.38 -6.08 -28.04
CA ASN A 430 14.18 -4.64 -27.85
C ASN A 430 14.26 -4.17 -26.41
N LEU A 431 14.49 -5.07 -25.45
CA LEU A 431 14.54 -4.73 -24.02
C LEU A 431 15.91 -4.15 -23.64
N THR A 432 16.33 -3.12 -24.34
CA THR A 432 17.69 -2.55 -24.26
C THR A 432 18.01 -1.87 -22.93
N SER A 433 17.02 -1.64 -22.05
CA SER A 433 17.21 -1.13 -20.70
C SER A 433 17.66 -2.20 -19.71
N LEU A 434 17.64 -3.51 -20.11
CA LEU A 434 18.00 -4.59 -19.21
C LEU A 434 19.45 -4.51 -18.73
N GLU A 435 19.60 -4.53 -17.42
CA GLU A 435 20.89 -4.65 -16.71
C GLU A 435 21.11 -6.05 -16.15
N SER A 436 20.01 -6.77 -15.83
CA SER A 436 20.04 -8.15 -15.33
C SER A 436 19.04 -9.02 -16.06
N LEU A 437 19.49 -10.14 -16.58
CA LEU A 437 18.67 -11.16 -17.22
C LEU A 437 18.99 -12.53 -16.64
N THR A 438 17.96 -13.19 -16.08
CA THR A 438 18.04 -14.55 -15.56
C THR A 438 16.99 -15.42 -16.25
N ILE A 439 17.45 -16.51 -16.85
CA ILE A 439 16.63 -17.57 -17.44
C ILE A 439 16.96 -18.86 -16.71
N SER A 440 16.12 -19.24 -15.73
CA SER A 440 16.47 -20.25 -14.70
C SER A 440 15.92 -21.65 -14.95
N GLY A 441 14.85 -21.79 -15.72
CA GLY A 441 14.15 -23.07 -15.92
C GLY A 441 14.74 -24.02 -16.95
N GLY A 442 15.77 -23.59 -17.64
CA GLY A 442 16.37 -24.26 -18.77
C GLY A 442 15.75 -23.83 -20.09
N ILE A 443 16.60 -23.39 -21.00
CA ILE A 443 16.17 -23.14 -22.39
C ILE A 443 15.88 -24.53 -22.98
N SER A 444 14.63 -24.75 -23.39
CA SER A 444 14.17 -26.09 -23.80
C SER A 444 14.90 -26.56 -25.06
N VAL A 445 15.24 -27.80 -25.05
CA VAL A 445 15.91 -28.48 -26.16
C VAL A 445 15.09 -29.61 -26.76
N THR A 446 13.84 -29.74 -26.38
CA THR A 446 12.88 -30.58 -27.12
C THR A 446 12.36 -29.87 -28.35
N GLY A 447 12.50 -28.53 -28.42
CA GLY A 447 12.31 -27.67 -29.56
C GLY A 447 13.64 -27.09 -30.05
N GLU A 448 13.62 -26.44 -31.17
CA GLU A 448 14.78 -25.81 -31.82
C GLU A 448 15.14 -24.49 -31.11
N PHE A 449 15.78 -24.52 -29.91
CA PHE A 449 16.45 -23.29 -29.42
C PHE A 449 17.40 -22.82 -30.47
N THR A 450 17.09 -21.71 -31.10
CA THR A 450 17.74 -21.37 -32.33
C THR A 450 18.94 -20.45 -32.14
N SER A 451 18.95 -19.51 -31.18
CA SER A 451 20.02 -18.53 -31.13
C SER A 451 20.00 -17.58 -29.96
N LEU A 452 21.18 -17.17 -29.48
CA LEU A 452 21.37 -16.00 -28.58
C LEU A 452 21.34 -14.65 -29.34
N GLU A 453 21.13 -14.66 -30.66
CA GLU A 453 21.14 -13.45 -31.52
C GLU A 453 20.23 -12.30 -31.00
N PRO A 454 19.03 -12.57 -30.41
CA PRO A 454 18.20 -11.52 -29.84
C PRO A 454 18.87 -10.75 -28.69
N LEU A 455 19.84 -11.32 -28.01
CA LEU A 455 20.52 -10.69 -26.87
C LEU A 455 21.60 -9.69 -27.28
N LYS A 456 22.05 -9.70 -28.51
CA LYS A 456 23.22 -8.90 -28.98
C LYS A 456 23.10 -7.40 -28.75
N ASN A 457 21.89 -6.85 -28.72
CA ASN A 457 21.65 -5.42 -28.52
C ASN A 457 21.44 -5.03 -27.06
N LEU A 458 21.43 -5.97 -26.14
CA LEU A 458 21.20 -5.72 -24.71
C LEU A 458 22.49 -5.25 -24.04
N THR A 459 23.11 -4.22 -24.59
CA THR A 459 24.46 -3.75 -24.23
C THR A 459 24.55 -3.15 -22.83
N ASN A 460 23.42 -2.89 -22.15
CA ASN A 460 23.39 -2.46 -20.76
C ASN A 460 23.49 -3.63 -19.76
N LEU A 461 23.43 -4.88 -20.22
CA LEU A 461 23.56 -6.04 -19.35
C LEU A 461 24.87 -6.03 -18.58
N THR A 462 24.74 -6.12 -17.26
CA THR A 462 25.83 -6.33 -16.31
C THR A 462 25.84 -7.75 -15.75
N SER A 463 24.67 -8.41 -15.73
CA SER A 463 24.52 -9.78 -15.27
C SER A 463 23.67 -10.60 -16.25
N LEU A 464 24.18 -11.74 -16.65
CA LEU A 464 23.49 -12.70 -17.51
C LEU A 464 23.62 -14.10 -16.93
N PHE A 465 22.48 -14.71 -16.59
CA PHE A 465 22.36 -16.10 -16.15
C PHE A 465 21.49 -16.87 -17.14
N LEU A 466 22.04 -17.92 -17.73
CA LEU A 466 21.35 -18.82 -18.64
C LEU A 466 21.47 -20.25 -18.12
N SER A 467 20.37 -20.83 -17.68
CA SER A 467 20.29 -22.27 -17.47
C SER A 467 19.81 -22.94 -18.74
N MET A 468 20.45 -24.03 -19.11
CA MET A 468 20.20 -24.70 -20.39
C MET A 468 19.88 -26.17 -20.16
N ASN A 469 18.83 -26.65 -20.82
CA ASN A 469 18.53 -28.08 -20.90
C ASN A 469 19.05 -28.59 -22.27
N GLY A 470 20.03 -29.47 -22.33
CA GLY A 470 20.67 -29.89 -23.56
C GLY A 470 20.34 -31.31 -24.01
N HIS A 471 20.24 -31.52 -25.32
CA HIS A 471 20.51 -32.80 -25.96
C HIS A 471 21.95 -32.82 -26.46
N GLU A 472 22.60 -33.99 -26.44
CA GLU A 472 24.04 -34.22 -26.72
C GLU A 472 24.59 -33.65 -28.04
N SER A 473 23.76 -33.14 -28.93
CA SER A 473 24.16 -32.72 -30.28
C SER A 473 24.11 -31.20 -30.53
N GLN A 474 23.72 -30.36 -29.56
CA GLN A 474 23.62 -28.92 -29.79
C GLN A 474 24.85 -28.18 -29.30
N SER A 475 25.41 -27.36 -30.16
CA SER A 475 26.46 -26.42 -29.83
C SER A 475 25.88 -25.00 -29.81
N ILE A 476 26.19 -24.27 -28.74
CA ILE A 476 25.71 -22.89 -28.56
C ILE A 476 26.73 -21.92 -29.11
N ASP A 477 26.28 -21.02 -30.01
CA ASP A 477 27.08 -19.93 -30.50
C ASP A 477 27.01 -18.71 -29.57
N LEU A 478 28.16 -18.39 -28.96
CA LEU A 478 28.31 -17.22 -28.08
C LEU A 478 28.60 -15.92 -28.82
N SER A 479 28.74 -15.92 -30.15
CA SER A 479 29.06 -14.73 -30.97
C SER A 479 28.17 -13.53 -30.68
N PRO A 480 26.83 -13.69 -30.43
CA PRO A 480 25.97 -12.57 -30.09
C PRO A 480 26.35 -11.86 -28.79
N LEU A 481 27.01 -12.54 -27.84
CA LEU A 481 27.40 -11.96 -26.56
C LEU A 481 28.61 -11.02 -26.67
N ALA A 482 29.35 -11.05 -27.79
CA ALA A 482 30.58 -10.26 -27.96
C ALA A 482 30.38 -8.73 -27.85
N SER A 483 29.15 -8.23 -28.05
CA SER A 483 28.78 -6.83 -27.91
C SER A 483 28.43 -6.41 -26.48
N LEU A 484 28.25 -7.34 -25.56
CA LEU A 484 27.81 -7.09 -24.19
C LEU A 484 28.97 -6.68 -23.28
N THR A 485 29.71 -5.66 -23.68
CA THR A 485 30.97 -5.26 -23.03
C THR A 485 30.84 -4.72 -21.61
N ASN A 486 29.61 -4.40 -21.17
CA ASN A 486 29.32 -4.01 -19.78
C ASN A 486 29.14 -5.20 -18.84
N LEU A 487 29.16 -6.43 -19.35
CA LEU A 487 28.90 -7.63 -18.57
C LEU A 487 29.96 -7.83 -17.48
N GLN A 488 29.53 -7.99 -16.25
CA GLN A 488 30.35 -8.24 -15.07
C GLN A 488 30.21 -9.68 -14.57
N SER A 489 29.04 -10.27 -14.76
CA SER A 489 28.77 -11.66 -14.38
C SER A 489 28.12 -12.41 -15.54
N LEU A 490 28.70 -13.53 -15.92
CA LEU A 490 28.16 -14.44 -16.92
C LEU A 490 28.12 -15.84 -16.34
N THR A 491 26.92 -16.41 -16.26
CA THR A 491 26.72 -17.82 -15.91
C THR A 491 25.97 -18.50 -17.06
N ILE A 492 26.55 -19.56 -17.57
CA ILE A 492 25.91 -20.48 -18.50
C ILE A 492 26.07 -21.88 -17.92
N GLN A 493 24.98 -22.46 -17.45
CA GLN A 493 25.03 -23.78 -16.82
C GLN A 493 24.01 -24.73 -17.41
N ALA A 494 24.37 -26.00 -17.43
CA ALA A 494 23.41 -27.07 -17.70
C ALA A 494 22.64 -27.39 -16.43
N ARG A 495 21.34 -27.64 -16.55
CA ARG A 495 20.53 -28.12 -15.46
C ARG A 495 20.83 -29.62 -15.24
N ASP A 496 21.26 -29.98 -14.04
CA ASP A 496 21.50 -31.34 -13.66
C ASP A 496 20.15 -32.06 -13.50
N PHE A 497 19.85 -33.03 -14.39
CA PHE A 497 18.80 -34.00 -14.15
C PHE A 497 19.46 -35.23 -13.55
N GLU A 498 18.99 -35.70 -12.41
CA GLU A 498 19.48 -36.77 -11.57
C GLU A 498 19.74 -38.12 -12.30
N TYR A 499 19.33 -38.25 -13.58
CA TYR A 499 19.36 -39.51 -14.33
C TYR A 499 20.09 -39.51 -15.67
N ASP A 500 20.37 -38.35 -16.30
CA ASP A 500 21.18 -38.27 -17.54
C ASP A 500 21.58 -36.81 -17.83
N PRO A 501 22.78 -36.35 -17.46
CA PRO A 501 23.22 -35.00 -17.72
C PRO A 501 23.59 -34.84 -19.21
N VAL A 502 22.60 -34.54 -20.02
CA VAL A 502 22.87 -34.13 -21.40
C VAL A 502 23.13 -32.64 -21.39
N VAL A 503 24.37 -32.27 -21.62
CA VAL A 503 24.89 -30.91 -21.46
C VAL A 503 25.23 -30.35 -22.82
N PRO A 504 24.69 -29.15 -23.22
CA PRO A 504 25.07 -28.53 -24.50
C PRO A 504 26.55 -28.18 -24.53
N SER A 505 27.18 -28.26 -25.68
CA SER A 505 28.59 -27.96 -25.85
C SER A 505 28.84 -26.48 -26.16
N LEU A 506 29.86 -25.87 -25.55
CA LEU A 506 30.40 -24.57 -25.93
C LEU A 506 31.73 -24.78 -26.65
N VAL A 507 31.69 -24.73 -27.95
CA VAL A 507 32.88 -25.04 -28.76
C VAL A 507 33.85 -23.86 -28.84
N ASN A 508 33.37 -22.62 -28.82
CA ASN A 508 34.19 -21.45 -29.06
C ASN A 508 33.91 -20.29 -28.09
N LEU A 509 34.86 -19.99 -27.24
CA LEU A 509 34.78 -18.89 -26.29
C LEU A 509 35.32 -17.56 -26.84
N SER A 510 35.66 -17.45 -28.14
CA SER A 510 36.30 -16.25 -28.71
C SER A 510 35.48 -14.97 -28.52
N ALA A 511 34.14 -15.10 -28.49
CA ALA A 511 33.20 -13.99 -28.22
C ALA A 511 33.43 -13.34 -26.85
N LEU A 512 33.91 -14.10 -25.86
CA LEU A 512 34.14 -13.60 -24.50
C LEU A 512 35.38 -12.71 -24.41
N SER A 513 36.32 -12.77 -25.37
CA SER A 513 37.59 -12.03 -25.34
C SER A 513 37.43 -10.51 -25.23
N ASN A 514 36.27 -9.97 -25.64
CA ASN A 514 35.97 -8.54 -25.59
C ASN A 514 35.27 -8.10 -24.29
N LEU A 515 34.86 -9.04 -23.44
CA LEU A 515 34.11 -8.77 -22.21
C LEU A 515 35.05 -8.36 -21.07
N THR A 516 35.84 -7.32 -21.26
CA THR A 516 36.91 -6.91 -20.35
C THR A 516 36.43 -6.46 -18.96
N ASN A 517 35.14 -6.17 -18.79
CA ASN A 517 34.53 -5.84 -17.50
C ASN A 517 34.11 -7.09 -16.70
N LEU A 518 34.25 -8.30 -17.28
CA LEU A 518 33.82 -9.53 -16.63
C LEU A 518 34.63 -9.81 -15.36
N GLN A 519 33.92 -10.05 -14.27
CA GLN A 519 34.45 -10.34 -12.95
C GLN A 519 34.18 -11.81 -12.55
N ASN A 520 33.01 -12.31 -12.91
CA ASN A 520 32.59 -13.67 -12.57
C ASN A 520 32.16 -14.41 -13.83
N LEU A 521 32.78 -15.56 -14.05
CA LEU A 521 32.48 -16.44 -15.16
C LEU A 521 32.19 -17.85 -14.63
N ASP A 522 31.00 -18.38 -14.93
CA ASP A 522 30.64 -19.75 -14.65
C ASP A 522 30.14 -20.44 -15.93
N LEU A 523 30.89 -21.44 -16.35
CA LEU A 523 30.59 -22.24 -17.53
C LEU A 523 30.47 -23.72 -17.11
N THR A 524 29.36 -24.05 -16.48
CA THR A 524 29.03 -25.44 -16.11
C THR A 524 28.32 -26.13 -17.28
N VAL A 525 29.08 -26.39 -18.34
CA VAL A 525 28.63 -26.92 -19.64
C VAL A 525 29.68 -27.91 -20.18
N SER A 526 29.34 -28.68 -21.25
CA SER A 526 30.28 -29.68 -21.79
C SER A 526 31.25 -29.10 -22.84
N ASP A 527 32.35 -29.84 -23.08
CA ASP A 527 33.27 -29.68 -24.21
C ASP A 527 33.96 -28.33 -24.35
N VAL A 528 34.14 -27.58 -23.25
CA VAL A 528 35.04 -26.44 -23.24
C VAL A 528 36.47 -26.94 -23.30
N VAL A 529 37.17 -26.70 -24.41
CA VAL A 529 38.54 -27.20 -24.64
C VAL A 529 39.59 -26.09 -24.66
N ASP A 530 39.22 -24.94 -25.24
CA ASP A 530 40.12 -23.78 -25.39
C ASP A 530 39.64 -22.58 -24.60
N ILE A 531 40.35 -22.25 -23.54
CA ILE A 531 40.12 -21.08 -22.70
C ILE A 531 41.09 -19.92 -22.99
N SER A 532 41.84 -20.00 -24.06
CA SER A 532 42.78 -18.92 -24.48
C SER A 532 42.11 -17.54 -24.63
N PRO A 533 40.80 -17.42 -25.03
CA PRO A 533 40.10 -16.15 -25.08
C PRO A 533 39.99 -15.42 -23.73
N LEU A 534 40.12 -16.11 -22.61
CA LEU A 534 40.01 -15.53 -21.26
C LEU A 534 41.28 -14.80 -20.81
N ARG A 535 42.42 -14.98 -21.51
CA ARG A 535 43.74 -14.49 -21.14
C ARG A 535 43.80 -12.99 -20.83
N ASN A 536 43.02 -12.18 -21.55
CA ASN A 536 43.04 -10.73 -21.42
C ASN A 536 41.93 -10.17 -20.52
N LEU A 537 41.13 -11.02 -19.90
CA LEU A 537 40.06 -10.62 -18.99
C LEU A 537 40.63 -10.37 -17.59
N THR A 538 41.40 -9.30 -17.47
CA THR A 538 42.18 -8.98 -16.24
C THR A 538 41.35 -8.60 -15.03
N ASN A 539 40.04 -8.34 -15.21
CA ASN A 539 39.11 -8.05 -14.12
C ASN A 539 38.46 -9.32 -13.52
N LEU A 540 38.74 -10.50 -14.08
CA LEU A 540 38.19 -11.74 -13.55
C LEU A 540 38.65 -12.01 -12.12
N GLN A 541 37.67 -12.25 -11.24
CA GLN A 541 37.87 -12.59 -9.83
C GLN A 541 37.54 -14.04 -9.56
N SER A 542 36.57 -14.61 -10.30
CA SER A 542 36.21 -16.02 -10.21
C SER A 542 35.94 -16.62 -11.58
N VAL A 543 36.41 -17.84 -11.77
CA VAL A 543 36.15 -18.67 -12.95
C VAL A 543 35.79 -20.07 -12.48
N THR A 544 34.59 -20.54 -12.87
CA THR A 544 34.18 -21.93 -12.69
C THR A 544 33.98 -22.54 -14.08
N ILE A 545 34.64 -23.62 -14.37
CA ILE A 545 34.47 -24.38 -15.62
C ILE A 545 34.37 -25.85 -15.28
N SER A 546 33.28 -26.50 -15.70
CA SER A 546 33.09 -27.92 -15.57
C SER A 546 33.82 -28.68 -16.67
N GLU A 547 34.50 -29.74 -16.32
CA GLU A 547 35.14 -30.68 -17.26
C GLU A 547 34.19 -31.82 -17.64
N TYR A 548 32.89 -31.53 -17.86
CA TYR A 548 31.97 -32.54 -18.41
C TYR A 548 32.29 -32.79 -19.88
N GLY A 549 32.32 -34.06 -20.28
CA GLY A 549 32.56 -34.43 -21.66
C GLY A 549 33.84 -35.25 -21.86
N SER A 550 34.10 -35.60 -23.13
CA SER A 550 35.22 -36.47 -23.50
C SER A 550 36.56 -35.72 -23.61
N GLN A 551 36.55 -34.41 -23.68
CA GLN A 551 37.74 -33.59 -23.86
C GLN A 551 37.98 -32.73 -22.64
N LYS A 552 39.27 -32.57 -22.26
CA LYS A 552 39.69 -31.80 -21.08
C LYS A 552 40.52 -30.59 -21.49
N ILE A 553 40.39 -29.52 -20.69
CA ILE A 553 41.25 -28.34 -20.81
C ILE A 553 42.67 -28.76 -20.40
N THR A 554 43.60 -28.65 -21.31
CA THR A 554 45.03 -28.99 -21.07
C THR A 554 45.89 -27.78 -20.68
N ASP A 555 45.51 -26.56 -21.08
CA ASP A 555 46.23 -25.34 -20.76
C ASP A 555 45.32 -24.41 -19.93
N TRP A 556 45.62 -24.26 -18.65
CA TRP A 556 44.98 -23.37 -17.70
C TRP A 556 45.69 -22.01 -17.53
N SER A 557 46.82 -21.80 -18.25
CA SER A 557 47.61 -20.55 -18.15
C SER A 557 46.78 -19.29 -18.48
N PRO A 558 45.74 -19.32 -19.33
CA PRO A 558 44.93 -18.13 -19.59
C PRO A 558 44.23 -17.55 -18.34
N VAL A 559 43.98 -18.34 -17.31
CA VAL A 559 43.27 -17.93 -16.08
C VAL A 559 44.17 -17.96 -14.82
N GLU A 560 45.49 -18.09 -14.98
CA GLU A 560 46.44 -18.06 -13.84
C GLU A 560 46.40 -16.76 -13.02
N HIS A 561 45.95 -15.66 -13.65
CA HIS A 561 45.78 -14.35 -12.99
C HIS A 561 44.50 -14.25 -12.16
N VAL A 562 43.58 -15.20 -12.27
CA VAL A 562 42.27 -15.19 -11.58
C VAL A 562 42.44 -15.71 -10.15
N PRO A 563 41.99 -14.97 -9.11
CA PRO A 563 42.16 -15.40 -7.72
C PRO A 563 41.44 -16.71 -7.38
N ASN A 564 40.23 -16.92 -7.94
CA ASN A 564 39.41 -18.09 -7.63
C ASN A 564 39.11 -18.86 -8.91
N VAL A 565 39.75 -20.01 -9.09
CA VAL A 565 39.52 -20.92 -10.22
C VAL A 565 39.00 -22.26 -9.71
N THR A 566 37.77 -22.59 -10.09
CA THR A 566 37.12 -23.88 -9.78
C THR A 566 37.08 -24.73 -11.04
N LYS A 567 37.56 -25.94 -10.91
CA LYS A 567 37.53 -27.01 -11.92
C LYS A 567 36.61 -28.10 -11.39
N SER A 568 35.43 -28.24 -11.95
CA SER A 568 34.39 -29.14 -11.46
C SER A 568 34.15 -30.33 -12.42
#